data_ef576321a304c2b38462866185b585a0
#
_entry.id   ef576321a304c2b38462866185b585a0
#
_cell.length_a   1.000
_cell.length_b   1.000
_cell.length_c   1.000
_cell.angle_alpha   90.00
_cell.angle_beta   90.00
_cell.angle_gamma   90.00
#
_symmetry.space_group_name_H-M   'P 1'
#
loop_
_entity.id
_entity.type
_entity.pdbx_description
1 polymer ?
#
loop_
_entity_poly.entity_id
_entity_poly.type
_entity_poly.pdbx_seq_one_letter_code
_entity_poly.pdbx_strand_id
1 'polypeptide(L)'
;MSRISRLDRTQVTPDLAALFDKVFALRGNVPNMFRVMAHRPEIFATMQAHFGAVLNTGTVSTRLKELIIVRTSQVNDTPYCLASHTILARNLGWTDDQLAHLADWSTREDFTPAEKVALRLAETVTRDAHAVTDEQFSELSSFYSEGEIVELLCAIGLFNYFNRFNNALQMQPTLPGEGCCTSAPAEASTEK
;
A
#
# COMPACT_ATOMS: atom_id res chain seq x y z
N MET A 1 2.94 14.99 13.69
CA MET A 1 2.47 15.70 12.47
C MET A 1 3.34 15.27 11.29
N SER A 2 2.80 15.18 10.07
CA SER A 2 3.62 14.94 8.88
C SER A 2 4.62 16.07 8.66
N ARG A 3 5.83 15.73 8.15
CA ARG A 3 6.91 16.73 7.89
C ARG A 3 6.61 17.63 6.69
N ILE A 4 5.68 17.23 5.81
CA ILE A 4 5.23 18.00 4.63
C ILE A 4 3.72 18.19 4.75
N SER A 5 3.23 19.38 4.34
CA SER A 5 1.81 19.69 4.34
C SER A 5 1.04 18.79 3.36
N ARG A 6 -0.20 18.49 3.70
CA ARG A 6 -1.12 17.72 2.88
C ARG A 6 -1.95 18.70 2.05
N LEU A 7 -1.84 18.63 0.73
CA LEU A 7 -2.64 19.48 -0.15
C LEU A 7 -4.10 19.02 -0.18
N ASP A 8 -5.00 19.98 -0.18
CA ASP A 8 -6.41 19.75 -0.38
C ASP A 8 -6.80 19.97 -1.84
N ARG A 9 -8.00 19.53 -2.21
CA ARG A 9 -8.54 19.64 -3.57
C ARG A 9 -8.46 21.07 -4.15
N THR A 10 -8.64 22.08 -3.32
CA THR A 10 -8.61 23.49 -3.71
C THR A 10 -7.20 24.04 -3.92
N GLN A 11 -6.18 23.31 -3.54
CA GLN A 11 -4.76 23.73 -3.59
C GLN A 11 -3.99 23.06 -4.74
N VAL A 12 -4.67 22.25 -5.56
CA VAL A 12 -4.08 21.50 -6.66
C VAL A 12 -4.67 21.94 -7.99
N THR A 13 -4.03 21.54 -9.10
CA THR A 13 -4.54 21.82 -10.45
C THR A 13 -5.89 21.11 -10.68
N PRO A 14 -6.71 21.58 -11.65
CA PRO A 14 -8.00 20.95 -11.97
C PRO A 14 -7.88 19.46 -12.29
N ASP A 15 -6.85 19.04 -13.02
CA ASP A 15 -6.62 17.62 -13.35
C ASP A 15 -6.33 16.79 -12.11
N LEU A 16 -5.54 17.33 -11.20
CA LEU A 16 -5.21 16.67 -9.94
C LEU A 16 -6.42 16.63 -9.00
N ALA A 17 -7.23 17.69 -8.98
CA ALA A 17 -8.49 17.74 -8.26
C ALA A 17 -9.46 16.65 -8.76
N ALA A 18 -9.59 16.48 -10.09
CA ALA A 18 -10.39 15.42 -10.67
C ALA A 18 -9.87 14.01 -10.29
N LEU A 19 -8.56 13.84 -10.15
CA LEU A 19 -7.98 12.58 -9.68
C LEU A 19 -8.30 12.35 -8.19
N PHE A 20 -8.22 13.37 -7.35
CA PHE A 20 -8.65 13.29 -5.95
C PHE A 20 -10.12 12.90 -5.82
N ASP A 21 -11.00 13.49 -6.65
CA ASP A 21 -12.42 13.15 -6.67
C ASP A 21 -12.66 11.67 -7.02
N LYS A 22 -11.92 11.13 -8.00
CA LYS A 22 -11.99 9.70 -8.35
C LYS A 22 -11.52 8.80 -7.21
N VAL A 23 -10.41 9.15 -6.58
CA VAL A 23 -9.88 8.39 -5.43
C VAL A 23 -10.86 8.43 -4.28
N PHE A 24 -11.43 9.60 -3.98
CA PHE A 24 -12.42 9.76 -2.93
C PHE A 24 -13.69 8.94 -3.18
N ALA A 25 -14.20 8.95 -4.42
CA ALA A 25 -15.37 8.16 -4.80
C ALA A 25 -15.17 6.65 -4.62
N LEU A 26 -13.93 6.16 -4.84
CA LEU A 26 -13.59 4.74 -4.70
C LEU A 26 -13.30 4.31 -3.27
N ARG A 27 -12.74 5.21 -2.44
CA ARG A 27 -12.16 4.84 -1.14
C ARG A 27 -12.84 5.50 0.07
N GLY A 28 -13.69 6.51 -0.15
CA GLY A 28 -14.27 7.30 0.92
C GLY A 28 -13.28 8.28 1.60
N ASN A 29 -12.06 8.36 1.11
CA ASN A 29 -11.04 9.32 1.51
C ASN A 29 -10.02 9.54 0.41
N VAL A 30 -9.21 10.59 0.53
CA VAL A 30 -7.98 10.77 -0.26
C VAL A 30 -6.80 10.47 0.65
N PRO A 31 -6.01 9.40 0.41
CA PRO A 31 -4.90 9.02 1.26
C PRO A 31 -3.94 10.18 1.52
N ASN A 32 -3.51 10.35 2.77
CA ASN A 32 -2.59 11.42 3.14
C ASN A 32 -1.28 11.38 2.34
N MET A 33 -0.79 10.19 2.00
CA MET A 33 0.34 10.02 1.10
C MET A 33 0.09 10.68 -0.27
N PHE A 34 -1.11 10.53 -0.85
CA PHE A 34 -1.46 11.13 -2.14
C PHE A 34 -1.51 12.64 -2.06
N ARG A 35 -2.08 13.18 -0.98
CA ARG A 35 -2.14 14.62 -0.72
C ARG A 35 -0.75 15.24 -0.57
N VAL A 36 0.22 14.50 -0.03
CA VAL A 36 1.62 14.94 0.04
C VAL A 36 2.33 14.77 -1.32
N MET A 37 2.12 13.65 -2.04
CA MET A 37 2.70 13.46 -3.37
C MET A 37 2.20 14.48 -4.39
N ALA A 38 1.02 15.06 -4.18
CA ALA A 38 0.44 16.11 -5.03
C ALA A 38 1.28 17.38 -5.13
N HIS A 39 2.27 17.61 -4.25
CA HIS A 39 3.29 18.65 -4.43
C HIS A 39 4.13 18.44 -5.70
N ARG A 40 4.11 17.23 -6.27
CA ARG A 40 4.78 16.89 -7.53
C ARG A 40 3.78 16.13 -8.41
N PRO A 41 2.95 16.88 -9.18
CA PRO A 41 1.85 16.34 -9.99
C PRO A 41 2.27 15.23 -10.95
N GLU A 42 3.42 15.37 -11.60
CA GLU A 42 3.92 14.39 -12.58
C GLU A 42 4.30 13.07 -11.91
N ILE A 43 4.94 13.13 -10.73
CA ILE A 43 5.29 11.95 -9.94
C ILE A 43 4.01 11.26 -9.44
N PHE A 44 3.04 12.05 -8.96
CA PHE A 44 1.78 11.51 -8.47
C PHE A 44 1.00 10.81 -9.59
N ALA A 45 0.89 11.41 -10.78
CA ALA A 45 0.17 10.83 -11.92
C ALA A 45 0.78 9.49 -12.38
N THR A 46 2.11 9.44 -12.53
CA THR A 46 2.81 8.21 -12.94
C THR A 46 2.76 7.14 -11.85
N MET A 47 2.86 7.53 -10.58
CA MET A 47 2.72 6.61 -9.45
C MET A 47 1.31 6.00 -9.42
N GLN A 48 0.25 6.76 -9.63
CA GLN A 48 -1.12 6.27 -9.67
C GLN A 48 -1.34 5.27 -10.81
N ALA A 49 -0.76 5.53 -11.99
CA ALA A 49 -0.83 4.59 -13.10
C ALA A 49 -0.10 3.27 -12.77
N HIS A 50 1.10 3.36 -12.20
CA HIS A 50 1.89 2.21 -11.77
C HIS A 50 1.20 1.43 -10.65
N PHE A 51 0.69 2.11 -9.63
CA PHE A 51 -0.08 1.52 -8.54
C PHE A 51 -1.29 0.73 -9.07
N GLY A 52 -2.05 1.33 -10.00
CA GLY A 52 -3.18 0.67 -10.65
C GLY A 52 -2.77 -0.56 -11.44
N ALA A 53 -1.68 -0.49 -12.19
CA ALA A 53 -1.14 -1.64 -12.95
C ALA A 53 -0.72 -2.78 -12.00
N VAL A 54 0.03 -2.49 -10.94
CA VAL A 54 0.54 -3.51 -10.01
C VAL A 54 -0.59 -4.20 -9.24
N LEU A 55 -1.59 -3.45 -8.76
CA LEU A 55 -2.59 -4.02 -7.85
C LEU A 55 -3.85 -4.55 -8.55
N ASN A 56 -4.22 -3.98 -9.71
CA ASN A 56 -5.51 -4.26 -10.33
C ASN A 56 -5.42 -5.08 -11.62
N THR A 57 -4.21 -5.47 -12.04
CA THR A 57 -4.00 -6.28 -13.25
C THR A 57 -3.16 -7.51 -12.95
N GLY A 58 -3.04 -8.40 -13.94
CA GLY A 58 -2.23 -9.61 -13.85
C GLY A 58 -3.00 -10.80 -13.30
N THR A 59 -2.26 -11.86 -12.98
CA THR A 59 -2.81 -13.17 -12.58
C THR A 59 -2.63 -13.50 -11.11
N VAL A 60 -1.69 -12.84 -10.42
CA VAL A 60 -1.55 -12.96 -8.96
C VAL A 60 -2.78 -12.35 -8.29
N SER A 61 -3.46 -13.13 -7.46
CA SER A 61 -4.69 -12.69 -6.81
C SER A 61 -4.46 -11.46 -5.92
N THR A 62 -5.42 -10.54 -5.92
CA THR A 62 -5.40 -9.36 -5.04
C THR A 62 -5.28 -9.77 -3.56
N ARG A 63 -5.87 -10.91 -3.18
CA ARG A 63 -5.77 -11.49 -1.84
C ARG A 63 -4.30 -11.76 -1.46
N LEU A 64 -3.52 -12.37 -2.35
CA LEU A 64 -2.09 -12.63 -2.10
C LEU A 64 -1.28 -11.34 -2.14
N LYS A 65 -1.55 -10.43 -3.08
CA LYS A 65 -0.89 -9.13 -3.14
C LYS A 65 -1.05 -8.35 -1.82
N GLU A 66 -2.26 -8.29 -1.25
CA GLU A 66 -2.49 -7.62 0.04
C GLU A 66 -1.75 -8.30 1.20
N LEU A 67 -1.65 -9.63 1.23
CA LEU A 67 -0.87 -10.34 2.24
C LEU A 67 0.62 -9.94 2.19
N ILE A 68 1.20 -9.91 0.99
CA ILE A 68 2.59 -9.51 0.74
C ILE A 68 2.80 -8.04 1.16
N ILE A 69 1.84 -7.17 0.86
CA ILE A 69 1.87 -5.74 1.22
C ILE A 69 1.89 -5.57 2.74
N VAL A 70 1.02 -6.30 3.44
CA VAL A 70 0.99 -6.28 4.91
C VAL A 70 2.34 -6.77 5.45
N ARG A 71 2.88 -7.89 4.92
CA ARG A 71 4.16 -8.41 5.40
C ARG A 71 5.33 -7.46 5.11
N THR A 72 5.42 -6.91 3.92
CA THR A 72 6.42 -5.87 3.56
C THR A 72 6.33 -4.68 4.51
N SER A 73 5.10 -4.24 4.85
CA SER A 73 4.88 -3.11 5.74
C SER A 73 5.21 -3.43 7.21
N GLN A 74 5.04 -4.69 7.65
CA GLN A 74 5.51 -5.15 8.96
C GLN A 74 7.03 -5.16 9.03
N VAL A 75 7.72 -5.69 8.01
CA VAL A 75 9.19 -5.74 7.96
C VAL A 75 9.80 -4.33 7.98
N ASN A 76 9.14 -3.36 7.31
CA ASN A 76 9.57 -1.96 7.28
C ASN A 76 9.08 -1.12 8.47
N ASP A 77 8.32 -1.71 9.40
CA ASP A 77 7.69 -1.01 10.53
C ASP A 77 6.97 0.28 10.09
N THR A 78 5.93 0.11 9.23
CA THR A 78 5.20 1.25 8.64
C THR A 78 3.75 1.29 9.09
N PRO A 79 3.44 1.93 10.23
CA PRO A 79 2.08 2.01 10.77
C PRO A 79 1.06 2.61 9.79
N TYR A 80 1.50 3.56 8.96
CA TYR A 80 0.66 4.18 7.93
C TYR A 80 0.06 3.14 6.95
N CYS A 81 0.90 2.28 6.39
CA CYS A 81 0.45 1.26 5.44
C CYS A 81 -0.31 0.14 6.15
N LEU A 82 0.13 -0.28 7.34
CA LEU A 82 -0.55 -1.30 8.13
C LEU A 82 -1.99 -0.90 8.46
N ALA A 83 -2.24 0.36 8.82
CA ALA A 83 -3.58 0.84 9.18
C ALA A 83 -4.63 0.63 8.07
N SER A 84 -4.25 0.69 6.79
CA SER A 84 -5.17 0.51 5.66
C SER A 84 -5.12 -0.90 5.07
N HIS A 85 -3.92 -1.45 4.87
CA HIS A 85 -3.76 -2.73 4.16
C HIS A 85 -4.14 -3.95 5.01
N THR A 86 -4.04 -3.89 6.34
CA THR A 86 -4.60 -4.93 7.22
C THR A 86 -6.14 -5.01 7.09
N ILE A 87 -6.83 -3.87 6.94
CA ILE A 87 -8.28 -3.85 6.71
C ILE A 87 -8.61 -4.43 5.33
N LEU A 88 -7.86 -4.05 4.29
CA LEU A 88 -8.06 -4.58 2.93
C LEU A 88 -7.80 -6.09 2.88
N ALA A 89 -6.73 -6.57 3.50
CA ALA A 89 -6.43 -8.00 3.59
C ALA A 89 -7.55 -8.77 4.30
N ARG A 90 -8.08 -8.24 5.40
CA ARG A 90 -9.23 -8.81 6.11
C ARG A 90 -10.47 -8.91 5.21
N ASN A 91 -10.78 -7.86 4.47
CA ASN A 91 -11.91 -7.83 3.53
C ASN A 91 -11.75 -8.85 2.38
N LEU A 92 -10.53 -9.26 2.09
CA LEU A 92 -10.19 -10.30 1.10
C LEU A 92 -10.10 -11.72 1.70
N GLY A 93 -10.53 -11.88 2.95
CA GLY A 93 -10.67 -13.17 3.62
C GLY A 93 -9.47 -13.65 4.44
N TRP A 94 -8.48 -12.79 4.71
CA TRP A 94 -7.47 -13.10 5.71
C TRP A 94 -8.03 -12.91 7.12
N THR A 95 -7.83 -13.88 7.99
CA THR A 95 -8.34 -13.82 9.36
C THR A 95 -7.49 -12.89 10.24
N ASP A 96 -8.09 -12.37 11.30
CA ASP A 96 -7.35 -11.56 12.28
C ASP A 96 -6.17 -12.33 12.90
N ASP A 97 -6.34 -13.63 13.15
CA ASP A 97 -5.28 -14.48 13.67
C ASP A 97 -4.12 -14.64 12.67
N GLN A 98 -4.41 -14.88 11.38
CA GLN A 98 -3.38 -14.95 10.35
C GLN A 98 -2.59 -13.64 10.23
N LEU A 99 -3.28 -12.50 10.25
CA LEU A 99 -2.65 -11.19 10.12
C LEU A 99 -1.85 -10.79 11.36
N ALA A 100 -2.35 -11.11 12.56
CA ALA A 100 -1.65 -10.83 13.82
C ALA A 100 -0.35 -11.65 13.96
N HIS A 101 -0.37 -12.90 13.47
CA HIS A 101 0.77 -13.82 13.56
C HIS A 101 1.48 -14.02 12.20
N LEU A 102 1.32 -13.06 11.27
CA LEU A 102 1.93 -13.16 9.94
C LEU A 102 3.47 -13.19 9.98
N ALA A 103 4.09 -12.75 11.06
CA ALA A 103 5.53 -12.89 11.27
C ALA A 103 5.99 -14.35 11.39
N ASP A 104 5.10 -15.24 11.86
CA ASP A 104 5.37 -16.65 12.11
C ASP A 104 4.94 -17.55 10.94
N TRP A 105 4.65 -16.97 9.77
CA TRP A 105 4.11 -17.64 8.59
C TRP A 105 4.83 -18.97 8.24
N SER A 106 6.13 -19.05 8.48
CA SER A 106 6.95 -20.21 8.10
C SER A 106 6.58 -21.49 8.86
N THR A 107 6.16 -21.36 10.12
CA THR A 107 5.80 -22.48 11.01
C THR A 107 4.29 -22.76 11.04
N ARG A 108 3.47 -21.85 10.51
CA ARG A 108 2.01 -22.01 10.51
C ARG A 108 1.55 -22.93 9.38
N GLU A 109 0.51 -23.73 9.64
CA GLU A 109 -0.06 -24.67 8.67
C GLU A 109 -1.18 -24.05 7.83
N ASP A 110 -1.70 -22.90 8.23
CA ASP A 110 -2.81 -22.19 7.57
C ASP A 110 -2.39 -21.27 6.42
N PHE A 111 -1.11 -21.31 6.03
CA PHE A 111 -0.60 -20.73 4.79
C PHE A 111 -0.18 -21.86 3.83
N THR A 112 -0.63 -21.76 2.58
CA THR A 112 -0.25 -22.72 1.53
C THR A 112 1.24 -22.62 1.20
N PRO A 113 1.86 -23.69 0.62
CA PRO A 113 3.26 -23.63 0.18
C PRO A 113 3.53 -22.44 -0.75
N ALA A 114 2.64 -22.14 -1.71
CA ALA A 114 2.78 -21.00 -2.61
C ALA A 114 2.77 -19.65 -1.86
N GLU A 115 1.86 -19.47 -0.90
CA GLU A 115 1.82 -18.27 -0.06
C GLU A 115 3.11 -18.12 0.78
N LYS A 116 3.63 -19.21 1.32
CA LYS A 116 4.88 -19.20 2.11
C LYS A 116 6.09 -18.79 1.27
N VAL A 117 6.19 -19.27 0.05
CA VAL A 117 7.30 -18.90 -0.86
C VAL A 117 7.22 -17.41 -1.23
N ALA A 118 6.00 -16.89 -1.50
CA ALA A 118 5.80 -15.47 -1.76
C ALA A 118 6.09 -14.59 -0.54
N LEU A 119 5.72 -15.02 0.67
CA LEU A 119 6.05 -14.32 1.93
C LEU A 119 7.56 -14.30 2.19
N ARG A 120 8.25 -15.41 1.92
CA ARG A 120 9.72 -15.47 2.00
C ARG A 120 10.37 -14.48 1.05
N LEU A 121 9.89 -14.42 -0.21
CA LEU A 121 10.37 -13.44 -1.18
C LEU A 121 10.16 -12.02 -0.67
N ALA A 122 8.96 -11.71 -0.15
CA ALA A 122 8.65 -10.39 0.39
C ALA A 122 9.60 -9.98 1.53
N GLU A 123 9.90 -10.88 2.46
CA GLU A 123 10.84 -10.62 3.54
C GLU A 123 12.28 -10.44 3.03
N THR A 124 12.74 -11.37 2.19
CA THR A 124 14.12 -11.33 1.69
C THR A 124 14.37 -10.03 0.91
N VAL A 125 13.52 -9.73 -0.09
CA VAL A 125 13.67 -8.52 -0.91
C VAL A 125 13.54 -7.24 -0.09
N THR A 126 12.71 -7.24 0.94
CA THR A 126 12.53 -6.06 1.79
C THR A 126 13.72 -5.80 2.70
N ARG A 127 14.35 -6.84 3.22
CA ARG A 127 15.53 -6.74 4.11
C ARG A 127 16.82 -6.54 3.33
N ASP A 128 17.06 -7.43 2.36
CA ASP A 128 18.23 -7.42 1.49
C ASP A 128 17.92 -8.17 0.18
N ALA A 129 17.68 -7.44 -0.90
CA ALA A 129 17.37 -8.04 -2.19
C ALA A 129 18.52 -8.88 -2.78
N HIS A 130 19.75 -8.65 -2.36
CA HIS A 130 20.92 -9.46 -2.78
C HIS A 130 20.95 -10.84 -2.12
N ALA A 131 20.19 -11.03 -1.05
CA ALA A 131 20.10 -12.32 -0.33
C ALA A 131 19.13 -13.31 -0.98
N VAL A 132 18.46 -12.97 -2.09
CA VAL A 132 17.66 -13.93 -2.87
C VAL A 132 18.60 -14.92 -3.54
N THR A 133 18.55 -16.20 -3.12
CA THR A 133 19.41 -17.24 -3.67
C THR A 133 18.76 -17.93 -4.89
N ASP A 134 19.58 -18.65 -5.69
CA ASP A 134 19.09 -19.43 -6.82
C ASP A 134 18.12 -20.53 -6.37
N GLU A 135 18.34 -21.13 -5.19
CA GLU A 135 17.44 -22.12 -4.61
C GLU A 135 16.09 -21.51 -4.26
N GLN A 136 16.08 -20.34 -3.63
CA GLN A 136 14.85 -19.62 -3.32
C GLN A 136 14.10 -19.24 -4.60
N PHE A 137 14.82 -18.80 -5.63
CA PHE A 137 14.25 -18.46 -6.92
C PHE A 137 13.69 -19.69 -7.65
N SER A 138 14.39 -20.83 -7.59
CA SER A 138 13.94 -22.11 -8.14
C SER A 138 12.66 -22.59 -7.45
N GLU A 139 12.59 -22.52 -6.13
CA GLU A 139 11.37 -22.85 -5.37
C GLU A 139 10.19 -21.92 -5.77
N LEU A 140 10.44 -20.62 -5.88
CA LEU A 140 9.45 -19.64 -6.34
C LEU A 140 8.90 -20.00 -7.73
N SER A 141 9.77 -20.35 -8.67
CA SER A 141 9.43 -20.71 -10.05
C SER A 141 8.64 -22.03 -10.15
N SER A 142 8.61 -22.84 -9.11
CA SER A 142 7.75 -24.05 -9.07
C SER A 142 6.28 -23.72 -8.78
N PHE A 143 5.97 -22.52 -8.29
CA PHE A 143 4.62 -22.07 -7.96
C PHE A 143 4.11 -20.93 -8.84
N TYR A 144 5.02 -20.12 -9.39
CA TYR A 144 4.69 -18.89 -10.11
C TYR A 144 5.39 -18.83 -11.47
N SER A 145 4.66 -18.41 -12.48
CA SER A 145 5.22 -18.07 -13.80
C SER A 145 6.13 -16.84 -13.71
N GLU A 146 6.96 -16.62 -14.73
CA GLU A 146 7.82 -15.43 -14.80
C GLU A 146 7.01 -14.12 -14.70
N GLY A 147 5.82 -14.07 -15.32
CA GLY A 147 4.93 -12.92 -15.22
C GLY A 147 4.45 -12.67 -13.80
N GLU A 148 4.05 -13.74 -13.08
CA GLU A 148 3.61 -13.65 -11.69
C GLU A 148 4.77 -13.28 -10.74
N ILE A 149 5.97 -13.77 -11.01
CA ILE A 149 7.17 -13.36 -10.26
C ILE A 149 7.43 -11.86 -10.43
N VAL A 150 7.26 -11.32 -11.64
CA VAL A 150 7.36 -9.87 -11.90
C VAL A 150 6.26 -9.12 -11.14
N GLU A 151 5.02 -9.61 -11.12
CA GLU A 151 3.94 -8.99 -10.33
C GLU A 151 4.26 -8.95 -8.84
N LEU A 152 4.75 -10.07 -8.26
CA LEU A 152 5.14 -10.16 -6.86
C LEU A 152 6.27 -9.17 -6.53
N LEU A 153 7.33 -9.15 -7.34
CA LEU A 153 8.46 -8.23 -7.16
C LEU A 153 8.03 -6.76 -7.31
N CYS A 154 7.16 -6.46 -8.27
CA CYS A 154 6.61 -5.11 -8.43
C CYS A 154 5.76 -4.68 -7.22
N ALA A 155 4.94 -5.57 -6.67
CA ALA A 155 4.16 -5.29 -5.47
C ALA A 155 5.06 -5.03 -4.25
N ILE A 156 6.06 -5.89 -4.02
CA ILE A 156 7.05 -5.74 -2.94
C ILE A 156 7.83 -4.42 -3.11
N GLY A 157 8.34 -4.16 -4.31
CA GLY A 157 9.13 -2.96 -4.62
C GLY A 157 8.34 -1.67 -4.44
N LEU A 158 7.10 -1.64 -4.93
CA LEU A 158 6.20 -0.51 -4.79
C LEU A 158 5.92 -0.20 -3.32
N PHE A 159 5.65 -1.23 -2.50
CA PHE A 159 5.40 -1.02 -1.08
C PHE A 159 6.67 -0.73 -0.29
N ASN A 160 7.83 -1.22 -0.68
CA ASN A 160 9.10 -0.75 -0.15
C ASN A 160 9.31 0.75 -0.42
N TYR A 161 8.95 1.24 -1.61
CA TYR A 161 8.96 2.67 -1.93
C TYR A 161 7.98 3.44 -1.03
N PHE A 162 6.72 3.02 -0.93
CA PHE A 162 5.72 3.71 -0.12
C PHE A 162 6.03 3.67 1.38
N ASN A 163 6.50 2.54 1.90
CA ASN A 163 6.87 2.42 3.29
C ASN A 163 7.99 3.41 3.67
N ARG A 164 9.05 3.48 2.86
CA ARG A 164 10.16 4.40 3.09
C ARG A 164 9.73 5.86 2.96
N PHE A 165 8.90 6.18 1.97
CA PHE A 165 8.34 7.51 1.80
C PHE A 165 7.51 7.93 3.02
N ASN A 166 6.60 7.08 3.47
CA ASN A 166 5.72 7.36 4.59
C ASN A 166 6.48 7.46 5.91
N ASN A 167 7.43 6.55 6.16
CA ASN A 167 8.26 6.59 7.38
C ASN A 167 9.15 7.82 7.41
N ALA A 168 9.84 8.16 6.30
CA ALA A 168 10.69 9.34 6.22
C ALA A 168 9.93 10.64 6.48
N LEU A 169 8.65 10.71 6.08
CA LEU A 169 7.79 11.88 6.27
C LEU A 169 6.95 11.83 7.56
N GLN A 170 7.07 10.77 8.35
CA GLN A 170 6.25 10.54 9.56
C GLN A 170 4.75 10.65 9.27
N MET A 171 4.34 10.01 8.16
CA MET A 171 2.97 10.08 7.69
C MET A 171 2.01 9.47 8.70
N GLN A 172 0.93 10.20 9.03
CA GLN A 172 -0.12 9.68 9.89
C GLN A 172 -1.17 8.92 9.04
N PRO A 173 -1.73 7.82 9.55
CA PRO A 173 -2.84 7.13 8.89
C PRO A 173 -3.96 8.09 8.47
N THR A 174 -4.58 7.79 7.33
CA THR A 174 -5.69 8.59 6.81
C THR A 174 -6.97 8.22 7.56
N LEU A 175 -7.68 9.22 8.05
CA LEU A 175 -8.96 9.01 8.72
C LEU A 175 -10.11 8.89 7.70
N PRO A 176 -11.22 8.22 8.05
CA PRO A 176 -12.43 8.22 7.23
C PRO A 176 -12.89 9.67 6.92
N GLY A 177 -13.25 9.92 5.65
CA GLY A 177 -13.70 11.26 5.20
C GLY A 177 -12.57 12.28 4.98
N GLU A 178 -11.31 11.97 5.34
CA GLU A 178 -10.18 12.90 5.12
C GLU A 178 -9.98 13.17 3.63
N GLY A 179 -9.73 14.44 3.28
CA GLY A 179 -9.58 14.86 1.89
C GLY A 179 -10.91 15.01 1.14
N CYS A 180 -12.04 15.01 1.85
CA CYS A 180 -13.35 15.26 1.26
C CYS A 180 -13.46 16.70 0.71
N CYS A 181 -14.18 16.84 -0.41
CA CYS A 181 -14.39 18.12 -1.10
C CYS A 181 -15.37 19.06 -0.37
N THR A 182 -15.96 18.64 0.73
CA THR A 182 -17.02 19.38 1.45
C THR A 182 -16.57 19.86 2.83
N SER A 183 -15.48 20.58 2.94
CA SER A 183 -15.38 21.55 4.04
C SER A 183 -15.84 22.90 3.53
N ALA A 184 -17.16 23.14 3.58
CA ALA A 184 -17.64 24.51 3.70
C ALA A 184 -16.92 25.15 4.90
N PRO A 185 -16.46 26.39 4.80
CA PRO A 185 -15.88 27.07 5.96
C PRO A 185 -16.91 27.04 7.07
N ALA A 186 -16.50 26.61 8.27
CA ALA A 186 -17.33 26.74 9.44
C ALA A 186 -17.76 28.21 9.52
N GLU A 187 -19.06 28.45 9.40
CA GLU A 187 -19.62 29.79 9.62
C GLU A 187 -19.17 30.24 11.02
N ALA A 188 -18.40 31.31 11.05
CA ALA A 188 -18.06 31.99 12.27
C ALA A 188 -19.38 32.40 12.92
N SER A 189 -19.77 31.73 13.99
CA SER A 189 -20.88 32.14 14.83
C SER A 189 -20.55 33.52 15.38
N THR A 190 -21.09 34.55 14.73
CA THR A 190 -21.18 35.88 15.30
C THR A 190 -22.23 35.82 16.38
N GLU A 191 -21.83 35.57 17.61
CA GLU A 191 -22.64 35.96 18.77
C GLU A 191 -22.66 37.47 18.89
N LYS A 192 -23.86 38.01 18.87
CA LYS A 192 -24.18 39.36 19.32
C LYS A 192 -24.39 39.36 20.81
#